data_a74ce0c35a2bb0b14314baa657003d22
#
_entry.id   a74ce0c35a2bb0b14314baa657003d22
#
_cell.length_a   1.000
_cell.length_b   1.000
_cell.length_c   1.000
_cell.angle_alpha   90.00
_cell.angle_beta   90.00
_cell.angle_gamma   90.00
#
_symmetry.space_group_name_H-M   'P 1'
#
loop_
_entity.id
_entity.type
_entity.pdbx_description
1 polymer ?
#
loop_
_entity_poly.entity_id
_entity_poly.type
_entity_poly.pdbx_seq_one_letter_code
_entity_poly.pdbx_strand_id
1 'polypeptide(L)'
;MRSALAKTKNNKLQEFFSIQFRKLLSGAADGTPPWLAVIADGDTGGLYLPTDEPWKVHRDFGTLVGGVRALLMQALHPGSLAGVAQHSRYEQDALGRLSGTIRWLTVTTFGSHAAVAGEASRVNRLHERVAGSYESTSGTKPYRAADTDLLAWVHVAFTDSFLSAHNTYCKNKVDADAYVEQWGRSVTPLGLTRVPTSLDELDRVIADFAPQLRADETTLRVVSFIRRPPLPIPVRPIYRLLWLAAVYSLRDEHRELLGLKKPGRWVVGVTRFVLVSIRVLIGPESPIEDGALARLQRIGLLGLK
;
A
#
# COMPACT_ATOMS: atom_id res chain seq x y z
N MET A 1 -7.16 3.45 32.19
CA MET A 1 -6.75 2.04 32.23
C MET A 1 -7.89 1.18 31.66
N ARG A 2 -7.91 0.86 30.38
CA ARG A 2 -8.88 -0.10 29.80
C ARG A 2 -8.12 -1.39 29.49
N SER A 3 -8.57 -2.47 30.11
CA SER A 3 -8.20 -3.86 29.93
C SER A 3 -7.86 -4.16 28.46
N ALA A 4 -6.69 -4.77 28.21
CA ALA A 4 -6.42 -5.43 26.95
C ALA A 4 -7.42 -6.57 26.80
N LEU A 5 -8.43 -6.33 25.99
CA LEU A 5 -9.38 -7.34 25.58
C LEU A 5 -8.56 -8.50 24.97
N ALA A 6 -8.62 -9.66 25.62
CA ALA A 6 -8.20 -10.89 24.99
C ALA A 6 -8.90 -10.93 23.61
N LYS A 7 -8.11 -10.90 22.51
CA LYS A 7 -8.69 -10.97 21.18
C LYS A 7 -9.53 -12.24 21.10
N THR A 8 -10.82 -12.10 20.87
CA THR A 8 -11.71 -13.25 20.65
C THR A 8 -11.24 -13.97 19.39
N LYS A 9 -11.06 -15.30 19.49
CA LYS A 9 -10.71 -16.11 18.31
C LYS A 9 -11.79 -16.02 17.24
N ASN A 10 -11.40 -16.16 15.98
CA ASN A 10 -12.33 -16.26 14.88
C ASN A 10 -13.24 -17.49 15.06
N ASN A 11 -14.51 -17.35 14.73
CA ASN A 11 -15.39 -18.50 14.55
C ASN A 11 -15.08 -19.19 13.19
N LYS A 12 -15.60 -20.41 12.99
CA LYS A 12 -15.33 -21.20 11.76
C LYS A 12 -15.65 -20.46 10.46
N LEU A 13 -16.73 -19.63 10.46
CA LEU A 13 -17.14 -18.85 9.29
C LEU A 13 -16.17 -17.69 9.03
N GLN A 14 -15.78 -16.99 10.07
CA GLN A 14 -14.77 -15.92 9.99
C GLN A 14 -13.42 -16.46 9.54
N GLU A 15 -13.00 -17.62 10.05
CA GLU A 15 -11.77 -18.27 9.62
C GLU A 15 -11.80 -18.60 8.12
N PHE A 16 -12.91 -19.18 7.63
CA PHE A 16 -13.09 -19.45 6.21
C PHE A 16 -12.94 -18.17 5.36
N PHE A 17 -13.65 -17.08 5.69
CA PHE A 17 -13.56 -15.82 4.96
C PHE A 17 -12.16 -15.18 5.08
N SER A 18 -11.54 -15.25 6.24
CA SER A 18 -10.17 -14.78 6.46
C SER A 18 -9.16 -15.49 5.56
N ILE A 19 -9.28 -16.83 5.44
CA ILE A 19 -8.43 -17.62 4.54
C ILE A 19 -8.65 -17.21 3.08
N GLN A 20 -9.91 -17.10 2.62
CA GLN A 20 -10.21 -16.71 1.23
C GLN A 20 -9.67 -15.31 0.92
N PHE A 21 -9.82 -14.38 1.85
CA PHE A 21 -9.29 -13.03 1.72
C PHE A 21 -7.75 -13.02 1.60
N ARG A 22 -7.06 -13.79 2.45
CA ARG A 22 -5.60 -13.91 2.39
C ARG A 22 -5.12 -14.61 1.11
N LYS A 23 -5.83 -15.64 0.63
CA LYS A 23 -5.55 -16.27 -0.68
C LYS A 23 -5.58 -15.25 -1.81
N LEU A 24 -6.59 -14.39 -1.83
CA LEU A 24 -6.74 -13.37 -2.84
C LEU A 24 -5.60 -12.35 -2.81
N LEU A 25 -5.17 -11.92 -1.61
CA LEU A 25 -4.18 -10.84 -1.46
C LEU A 25 -2.73 -11.34 -1.59
N SER A 26 -2.45 -12.55 -1.12
CA SER A 26 -1.09 -13.10 -1.10
C SER A 26 -0.77 -14.02 -2.26
N GLY A 27 -1.80 -14.54 -2.94
CA GLY A 27 -1.65 -15.61 -3.93
C GLY A 27 -1.30 -16.97 -3.33
N ALA A 28 -1.19 -17.11 -2.01
CA ALA A 28 -0.87 -18.36 -1.34
C ALA A 28 -2.08 -19.32 -1.35
N ALA A 29 -1.89 -20.54 -1.84
CA ALA A 29 -2.97 -21.51 -2.02
C ALA A 29 -3.69 -21.91 -0.72
N ASP A 30 -2.98 -21.89 0.42
CA ASP A 30 -3.51 -22.18 1.76
C ASP A 30 -4.01 -20.92 2.50
N GLY A 31 -3.76 -19.71 1.94
CA GLY A 31 -4.05 -18.43 2.57
C GLY A 31 -3.03 -18.02 3.64
N THR A 32 -1.86 -18.69 3.67
CA THR A 32 -0.74 -18.32 4.55
C THR A 32 0.29 -17.52 3.75
N PRO A 33 0.37 -16.19 3.90
CA PRO A 33 1.36 -15.40 3.16
C PRO A 33 2.78 -15.93 3.44
N PRO A 34 3.62 -16.17 2.41
CA PRO A 34 4.97 -16.71 2.60
C PRO A 34 5.87 -15.86 3.52
N TRP A 35 5.54 -14.59 3.67
CA TRP A 35 6.27 -13.65 4.52
C TRP A 35 5.74 -13.53 5.96
N LEU A 36 4.70 -14.28 6.30
CA LEU A 36 4.13 -14.28 7.66
C LEU A 36 5.14 -14.73 8.71
N ALA A 37 5.87 -15.82 8.42
CA ALA A 37 6.93 -16.31 9.29
C ALA A 37 8.03 -15.26 9.48
N VAL A 38 8.42 -14.56 8.40
CA VAL A 38 9.44 -13.51 8.44
C VAL A 38 9.02 -12.34 9.35
N ILE A 39 7.73 -12.00 9.38
CA ILE A 39 7.20 -10.94 10.26
C ILE A 39 7.19 -11.38 11.72
N ALA A 40 6.84 -12.64 12.00
CA ALA A 40 6.76 -13.19 13.34
C ALA A 40 8.13 -13.51 13.96
N ASP A 41 9.15 -13.67 13.13
CA ASP A 41 10.51 -13.99 13.54
C ASP A 41 11.36 -12.75 13.85
N GLY A 42 12.51 -12.98 14.51
CA GLY A 42 13.52 -11.97 14.85
C GLY A 42 13.50 -11.57 16.32
N ASP A 43 14.57 -10.88 16.72
CA ASP A 43 14.91 -10.48 18.08
C ASP A 43 14.92 -8.96 18.27
N THR A 44 14.43 -8.21 17.28
CA THR A 44 14.38 -6.75 17.29
C THR A 44 12.96 -6.23 17.05
N GLY A 45 12.71 -4.95 17.38
CA GLY A 45 11.44 -4.29 17.16
C GLY A 45 11.06 -4.26 15.68
N GLY A 46 11.51 -3.28 14.98
CA GLY A 46 11.14 -2.97 13.61
C GLY A 46 11.12 -1.45 13.43
N LEU A 47 10.76 -0.98 12.24
CA LEU A 47 10.69 0.46 11.99
C LEU A 47 9.58 1.14 12.79
N TYR A 48 8.52 0.40 13.11
CA TYR A 48 7.32 0.94 13.77
C TYR A 48 6.85 0.04 14.90
N LEU A 49 6.29 0.70 15.92
CA LEU A 49 5.59 0.08 17.04
C LEU A 49 4.07 0.26 16.87
N PRO A 50 3.24 -0.49 17.61
CA PRO A 50 1.77 -0.36 17.54
C PRO A 50 1.21 1.04 17.88
N THR A 51 2.01 1.89 18.53
CA THR A 51 1.70 3.28 18.82
C THR A 51 1.98 4.24 17.68
N ASP A 52 2.80 3.84 16.70
CA ASP A 52 3.20 4.67 15.57
C ASP A 52 2.10 4.77 14.50
N GLU A 53 2.05 5.88 13.80
CA GLU A 53 1.00 6.17 12.83
C GLU A 53 1.01 5.21 11.63
N PRO A 54 2.17 4.81 11.05
CA PRO A 54 2.17 3.81 9.97
C PRO A 54 1.54 2.47 10.38
N TRP A 55 1.76 2.02 11.62
CA TRP A 55 1.11 0.81 12.12
C TRP A 55 -0.41 0.96 12.16
N LYS A 56 -0.91 2.09 12.68
CA LYS A 56 -2.36 2.38 12.77
C LYS A 56 -3.00 2.47 11.39
N VAL A 57 -2.36 3.14 10.43
CA VAL A 57 -2.85 3.29 9.07
C VAL A 57 -2.87 1.94 8.33
N HIS A 58 -1.77 1.19 8.38
CA HIS A 58 -1.62 -0.01 7.55
C HIS A 58 -2.32 -1.25 8.10
N ARG A 59 -2.71 -1.27 9.37
CA ARG A 59 -3.56 -2.32 9.93
C ARG A 59 -5.03 -2.22 9.49
N ASP A 60 -5.46 -1.04 9.00
CA ASP A 60 -6.86 -0.78 8.65
C ASP A 60 -7.15 -1.13 7.18
N PHE A 61 -8.39 -1.54 6.90
CA PHE A 61 -8.83 -1.89 5.54
C PHE A 61 -8.91 -0.72 4.58
N GLY A 62 -8.75 0.53 5.03
CA GLY A 62 -8.54 1.69 4.18
C GLY A 62 -7.35 1.51 3.23
N THR A 63 -6.35 0.70 3.61
CA THR A 63 -5.21 0.36 2.76
C THR A 63 -5.61 -0.31 1.44
N LEU A 64 -6.74 -1.00 1.37
CA LEU A 64 -7.26 -1.58 0.12
C LEU A 64 -7.61 -0.47 -0.89
N VAL A 65 -8.22 0.62 -0.42
CA VAL A 65 -8.49 1.80 -1.24
C VAL A 65 -7.20 2.55 -1.55
N GLY A 66 -6.34 2.73 -0.53
CA GLY A 66 -5.04 3.39 -0.66
C GLY A 66 -4.14 2.71 -1.69
N GLY A 67 -4.13 1.38 -1.74
CA GLY A 67 -3.37 0.62 -2.74
C GLY A 67 -3.83 0.88 -4.17
N VAL A 68 -5.14 0.89 -4.44
CA VAL A 68 -5.68 1.22 -5.77
C VAL A 68 -5.37 2.67 -6.13
N ARG A 69 -5.50 3.60 -5.17
CA ARG A 69 -5.20 5.01 -5.36
C ARG A 69 -3.70 5.24 -5.66
N ALA A 70 -2.82 4.54 -4.94
CA ALA A 70 -1.37 4.60 -5.17
C ALA A 70 -0.98 4.15 -6.58
N LEU A 71 -1.60 3.09 -7.09
CA LEU A 71 -1.38 2.64 -8.47
C LEU A 71 -1.80 3.69 -9.50
N LEU A 72 -2.90 4.40 -9.26
CA LEU A 72 -3.36 5.50 -10.13
C LEU A 72 -2.39 6.67 -10.11
N MET A 73 -1.90 7.07 -8.93
CA MET A 73 -0.90 8.13 -8.81
C MET A 73 0.44 7.72 -9.44
N GLN A 74 0.90 6.50 -9.15
CA GLN A 74 2.14 5.97 -9.72
C GLN A 74 2.12 5.99 -11.25
N ALA A 75 0.97 5.68 -11.87
CA ALA A 75 0.81 5.65 -13.31
C ALA A 75 0.94 7.04 -13.98
N LEU A 76 0.82 8.14 -13.25
CA LEU A 76 0.95 9.48 -13.79
C LEU A 76 2.39 9.88 -14.14
N HIS A 77 3.39 9.28 -13.50
CA HIS A 77 4.79 9.58 -13.80
C HIS A 77 5.32 8.63 -14.88
N PRO A 78 5.67 9.11 -16.09
CA PRO A 78 5.98 8.24 -17.23
C PRO A 78 7.17 7.31 -16.97
N GLY A 79 8.22 7.76 -16.25
CA GLY A 79 9.36 6.91 -15.88
C GLY A 79 8.98 5.80 -14.90
N SER A 80 8.15 6.10 -13.89
CA SER A 80 7.64 5.09 -12.97
C SER A 80 6.71 4.09 -13.69
N LEU A 81 5.87 4.59 -14.59
CA LEU A 81 4.98 3.75 -15.40
C LEU A 81 5.76 2.86 -16.37
N ALA A 82 6.83 3.38 -17.00
CA ALA A 82 7.66 2.61 -17.92
C ALA A 82 8.28 1.38 -17.24
N GLY A 83 8.77 1.53 -16.02
CA GLY A 83 9.28 0.41 -15.22
C GLY A 83 8.22 -0.69 -15.02
N VAL A 84 6.96 -0.28 -14.83
CA VAL A 84 5.83 -1.21 -14.72
C VAL A 84 5.48 -1.84 -16.06
N ALA A 85 5.31 -1.03 -17.09
CA ALA A 85 4.82 -1.48 -18.40
C ALA A 85 5.83 -2.34 -19.17
N GLN A 86 7.14 -2.05 -19.03
CA GLN A 86 8.19 -2.74 -19.78
C GLN A 86 8.71 -4.00 -19.06
N HIS A 87 8.70 -4.04 -17.74
CA HIS A 87 9.37 -5.09 -16.96
C HIS A 87 8.42 -5.93 -16.09
N SER A 88 7.16 -5.56 -15.99
CA SER A 88 6.19 -6.28 -15.17
C SER A 88 5.18 -7.01 -16.05
N ARG A 89 4.93 -8.28 -15.73
CA ARG A 89 3.83 -9.06 -16.33
C ARG A 89 2.47 -8.68 -15.71
N TYR A 90 2.21 -7.36 -15.50
CA TYR A 90 1.02 -6.93 -14.76
C TYR A 90 -0.29 -7.40 -15.42
N GLU A 91 -0.32 -7.55 -16.74
CA GLU A 91 -1.48 -8.04 -17.49
C GLU A 91 -1.68 -9.55 -17.33
N GLN A 92 -0.57 -10.33 -17.24
CA GLN A 92 -0.59 -11.79 -17.10
C GLN A 92 -0.65 -12.23 -15.65
N ASP A 93 -0.03 -11.47 -14.72
CA ASP A 93 0.07 -11.79 -13.28
C ASP A 93 -0.18 -10.57 -12.40
N ALA A 94 -1.40 -10.02 -12.49
CA ALA A 94 -1.83 -8.89 -11.68
C ALA A 94 -1.79 -9.16 -10.17
N LEU A 95 -2.16 -10.38 -9.77
CA LEU A 95 -2.22 -10.77 -8.36
C LEU A 95 -0.82 -10.99 -7.79
N GLY A 96 0.13 -11.56 -8.53
CA GLY A 96 1.51 -11.71 -8.09
C GLY A 96 2.20 -10.36 -7.89
N ARG A 97 1.92 -9.38 -8.77
CA ARG A 97 2.41 -8.01 -8.57
C ARG A 97 1.81 -7.34 -7.33
N LEU A 98 0.50 -7.47 -7.14
CA LEU A 98 -0.19 -6.96 -5.94
C LEU A 98 0.40 -7.60 -4.68
N SER A 99 0.59 -8.91 -4.71
CA SER A 99 1.19 -9.68 -3.62
C SER A 99 2.59 -9.17 -3.25
N GLY A 100 3.44 -8.84 -4.25
CA GLY A 100 4.76 -8.26 -4.02
C GLY A 100 4.71 -6.90 -3.32
N THR A 101 3.73 -6.05 -3.67
CA THR A 101 3.52 -4.75 -3.03
C THR A 101 2.97 -4.90 -1.60
N ILE A 102 2.02 -5.81 -1.41
CA ILE A 102 1.47 -6.13 -0.07
C ILE A 102 2.58 -6.69 0.83
N ARG A 103 3.44 -7.55 0.30
CA ARG A 103 4.61 -8.06 1.03
C ARG A 103 5.50 -6.92 1.49
N TRP A 104 5.89 -6.02 0.58
CA TRP A 104 6.69 -4.84 0.94
C TRP A 104 6.02 -4.04 2.06
N LEU A 105 4.76 -3.67 1.88
CA LEU A 105 4.01 -2.87 2.85
C LEU A 105 3.94 -3.55 4.22
N THR A 106 3.61 -4.85 4.26
CA THR A 106 3.40 -5.58 5.51
C THR A 106 4.71 -5.92 6.23
N VAL A 107 5.75 -6.34 5.50
CA VAL A 107 7.07 -6.61 6.11
C VAL A 107 7.69 -5.34 6.63
N THR A 108 7.60 -4.23 5.89
CA THR A 108 8.16 -2.93 6.31
C THR A 108 7.41 -2.37 7.51
N THR A 109 6.08 -2.56 7.57
CA THR A 109 5.28 -2.04 8.69
C THR A 109 5.39 -2.91 9.94
N PHE A 110 5.37 -4.23 9.79
CA PHE A 110 5.20 -5.15 10.92
C PHE A 110 6.42 -6.04 11.20
N GLY A 111 7.40 -6.07 10.31
CA GLY A 111 8.59 -6.92 10.44
C GLY A 111 9.64 -6.40 11.43
N SER A 112 10.56 -7.30 11.84
CA SER A 112 11.76 -6.92 12.58
C SER A 112 12.72 -6.10 11.71
N HIS A 113 13.72 -5.43 12.30
CA HIS A 113 14.74 -4.73 11.52
C HIS A 113 15.43 -5.65 10.50
N ALA A 114 15.73 -6.89 10.87
CA ALA A 114 16.31 -7.88 9.98
C ALA A 114 15.36 -8.24 8.82
N ALA A 115 14.07 -8.42 9.10
CA ALA A 115 13.05 -8.67 8.09
C ALA A 115 12.94 -7.51 7.09
N VAL A 116 12.93 -6.26 7.58
CA VAL A 116 12.90 -5.06 6.74
C VAL A 116 14.15 -4.95 5.87
N ALA A 117 15.33 -5.17 6.43
CA ALA A 117 16.59 -5.15 5.68
C ALA A 117 16.62 -6.23 4.58
N GLY A 118 16.15 -7.43 4.88
CA GLY A 118 16.02 -8.53 3.92
C GLY A 118 15.06 -8.19 2.78
N GLU A 119 13.91 -7.59 3.10
CA GLU A 119 12.92 -7.17 2.11
C GLU A 119 13.41 -6.01 1.25
N ALA A 120 14.09 -5.02 1.85
CA ALA A 120 14.73 -3.93 1.10
C ALA A 120 15.79 -4.46 0.14
N SER A 121 16.62 -5.41 0.59
CA SER A 121 17.60 -6.07 -0.29
C SER A 121 16.94 -6.81 -1.45
N ARG A 122 15.80 -7.45 -1.22
CA ARG A 122 15.01 -8.10 -2.28
C ARG A 122 14.50 -7.08 -3.30
N VAL A 123 13.95 -5.95 -2.83
CA VAL A 123 13.43 -4.88 -3.70
C VAL A 123 14.57 -4.22 -4.48
N ASN A 124 15.69 -3.91 -3.84
CA ASN A 124 16.86 -3.33 -4.51
C ASN A 124 17.36 -4.22 -5.65
N ARG A 125 17.51 -5.54 -5.42
CA ARG A 125 17.87 -6.49 -6.50
C ARG A 125 16.87 -6.54 -7.66
N LEU A 126 15.59 -6.29 -7.40
CA LEU A 126 14.58 -6.16 -8.47
C LEU A 126 14.79 -4.85 -9.23
N HIS A 127 15.00 -3.74 -8.54
CA HIS A 127 15.18 -2.41 -9.14
C HIS A 127 16.47 -2.33 -9.98
N GLU A 128 17.55 -3.00 -9.58
CA GLU A 128 18.80 -3.08 -10.36
C GLU A 128 18.61 -3.66 -11.76
N ARG A 129 17.60 -4.53 -11.94
CA ARG A 129 17.30 -5.20 -13.22
C ARG A 129 16.30 -4.43 -14.08
N VAL A 130 15.72 -3.37 -13.55
CA VAL A 130 14.68 -2.59 -14.22
C VAL A 130 15.29 -1.28 -14.69
N ALA A 131 15.62 -1.23 -15.98
CA ALA A 131 16.13 -0.05 -16.66
C ALA A 131 15.56 0.01 -18.10
N GLY A 132 15.45 1.20 -18.64
CA GLY A 132 14.94 1.40 -20.00
C GLY A 132 14.92 2.88 -20.37
N SER A 133 14.00 3.25 -21.25
CA SER A 133 13.75 4.64 -21.60
C SER A 133 12.25 4.92 -21.69
N TYR A 134 11.88 6.17 -21.52
CA TYR A 134 10.52 6.64 -21.66
C TYR A 134 10.49 8.00 -22.38
N GLU A 135 9.38 8.32 -23.02
CA GLU A 135 9.16 9.65 -23.58
C GLU A 135 8.82 10.63 -22.47
N SER A 136 9.58 11.74 -22.38
CA SER A 136 9.30 12.87 -21.49
C SER A 136 8.85 14.08 -22.31
N THR A 137 8.50 15.16 -21.63
CA THR A 137 8.19 16.46 -22.28
C THR A 137 9.39 17.05 -23.04
N SER A 138 10.61 16.64 -22.70
CA SER A 138 11.87 17.10 -23.30
C SER A 138 12.55 16.04 -24.17
N GLY A 139 11.81 15.02 -24.62
CA GLY A 139 12.31 13.89 -25.43
C GLY A 139 12.54 12.62 -24.66
N THR A 140 13.13 11.62 -25.31
CA THR A 140 13.39 10.31 -24.72
C THR A 140 14.40 10.41 -23.58
N LYS A 141 14.05 9.90 -22.40
CA LYS A 141 14.92 9.85 -21.20
C LYS A 141 15.20 8.41 -20.78
N PRO A 142 16.45 8.07 -20.46
CA PRO A 142 16.74 6.81 -19.79
C PRO A 142 16.20 6.82 -18.34
N TYR A 143 15.92 5.63 -17.78
CA TYR A 143 15.58 5.46 -16.37
C TYR A 143 16.11 4.16 -15.82
N ARG A 144 16.29 4.14 -14.51
CA ARG A 144 16.47 2.95 -13.67
C ARG A 144 15.42 3.00 -12.55
N ALA A 145 14.86 1.87 -12.18
CA ALA A 145 13.87 1.85 -11.08
C ALA A 145 14.47 2.29 -9.72
N ALA A 146 15.80 2.24 -9.60
CA ALA A 146 16.54 2.74 -8.42
C ALA A 146 16.86 4.25 -8.47
N ASP A 147 16.46 4.97 -9.55
CA ASP A 147 16.69 6.42 -9.61
C ASP A 147 15.94 7.12 -8.48
N THR A 148 16.63 8.03 -7.81
CA THR A 148 16.13 8.73 -6.63
C THR A 148 14.82 9.44 -6.87
N ASP A 149 14.65 10.06 -8.05
CA ASP A 149 13.41 10.78 -8.41
C ASP A 149 12.22 9.81 -8.55
N LEU A 150 12.45 8.62 -9.14
CA LEU A 150 11.40 7.61 -9.27
C LEU A 150 11.04 7.00 -7.91
N LEU A 151 12.03 6.73 -7.05
CA LEU A 151 11.79 6.27 -5.68
C LEU A 151 11.03 7.34 -4.89
N ALA A 152 11.39 8.62 -5.03
CA ALA A 152 10.72 9.73 -4.37
C ALA A 152 9.25 9.85 -4.83
N TRP A 153 8.98 9.79 -6.14
CA TRP A 153 7.60 9.82 -6.65
C TRP A 153 6.75 8.67 -6.11
N VAL A 154 7.27 7.43 -6.17
CA VAL A 154 6.55 6.27 -5.66
C VAL A 154 6.30 6.42 -4.16
N HIS A 155 7.29 6.87 -3.39
CA HIS A 155 7.14 7.09 -1.95
C HIS A 155 6.02 8.10 -1.64
N VAL A 156 6.03 9.29 -2.25
CA VAL A 156 5.00 10.31 -1.98
C VAL A 156 3.62 9.88 -2.48
N ALA A 157 3.55 9.17 -3.61
CA ALA A 157 2.30 8.61 -4.13
C ALA A 157 1.68 7.59 -3.16
N PHE A 158 2.49 6.74 -2.53
CA PHE A 158 2.05 5.79 -1.52
C PHE A 158 1.64 6.49 -0.22
N THR A 159 2.47 7.41 0.27
CA THR A 159 2.24 8.18 1.49
C THR A 159 0.91 8.93 1.42
N ASP A 160 0.70 9.74 0.39
CA ASP A 160 -0.53 10.49 0.16
C ASP A 160 -1.74 9.55 -0.03
N SER A 161 -1.55 8.42 -0.71
CA SER A 161 -2.65 7.48 -0.97
C SER A 161 -3.14 6.76 0.26
N PHE A 162 -2.25 6.24 1.10
CA PHE A 162 -2.64 5.54 2.31
C PHE A 162 -3.22 6.50 3.35
N LEU A 163 -2.61 7.66 3.54
CA LEU A 163 -3.10 8.69 4.46
C LEU A 163 -4.49 9.19 4.04
N SER A 164 -4.67 9.57 2.77
CA SER A 164 -5.94 10.06 2.23
C SER A 164 -7.05 9.01 2.33
N ALA A 165 -6.74 7.74 2.01
CA ALA A 165 -7.70 6.65 2.13
C ALA A 165 -8.07 6.38 3.59
N HIS A 166 -7.11 6.39 4.50
CA HIS A 166 -7.35 6.23 5.93
C HIS A 166 -8.26 7.34 6.46
N ASN A 167 -7.91 8.61 6.22
CA ASN A 167 -8.69 9.76 6.69
C ASN A 167 -10.10 9.80 6.10
N THR A 168 -10.28 9.32 4.86
CA THR A 168 -11.58 9.30 4.20
C THR A 168 -12.46 8.12 4.65
N TYR A 169 -11.88 6.93 4.85
CA TYR A 169 -12.66 5.70 4.96
C TYR A 169 -12.58 5.01 6.32
N CYS A 170 -11.57 5.31 7.16
CA CYS A 170 -11.42 4.72 8.49
C CYS A 170 -11.98 5.63 9.57
N LYS A 171 -12.31 5.04 10.74
CA LYS A 171 -12.87 5.79 11.87
C LYS A 171 -11.80 6.38 12.79
N ASN A 172 -10.67 5.70 12.89
CA ASN A 172 -9.58 6.12 13.76
C ASN A 172 -8.90 7.33 13.16
N LYS A 173 -8.67 8.34 13.96
CA LYS A 173 -7.87 9.50 13.56
C LYS A 173 -6.40 9.17 13.74
N VAL A 174 -5.59 9.68 12.84
CA VAL A 174 -4.13 9.63 12.87
C VAL A 174 -3.56 11.04 12.78
N ASP A 175 -2.38 11.22 13.35
CA ASP A 175 -1.62 12.44 13.15
C ASP A 175 -0.97 12.36 11.75
N ALA A 176 -1.37 13.28 10.87
CA ALA A 176 -0.94 13.28 9.48
C ALA A 176 0.55 13.59 9.33
N ASP A 177 1.07 14.56 10.08
CA ASP A 177 2.49 14.93 10.05
C ASP A 177 3.35 13.81 10.60
N ALA A 178 2.95 13.23 11.74
CA ALA A 178 3.64 12.09 12.33
C ALA A 178 3.61 10.87 11.38
N TYR A 179 2.50 10.64 10.65
CA TYR A 179 2.46 9.57 9.65
C TYR A 179 3.46 9.81 8.52
N VAL A 180 3.51 11.02 7.96
CA VAL A 180 4.42 11.38 6.85
C VAL A 180 5.86 11.22 7.29
N GLU A 181 6.25 11.80 8.43
CA GLU A 181 7.59 11.69 8.99
C GLU A 181 7.99 10.24 9.23
N GLN A 182 7.16 9.51 9.97
CA GLN A 182 7.47 8.13 10.36
C GLN A 182 7.54 7.20 9.15
N TRP A 183 6.61 7.32 8.18
CA TRP A 183 6.60 6.48 6.99
C TRP A 183 7.82 6.71 6.09
N GLY A 184 8.46 7.88 6.18
CA GLY A 184 9.74 8.16 5.53
C GLY A 184 10.84 7.14 5.84
N ARG A 185 10.81 6.54 7.04
CA ARG A 185 11.77 5.49 7.45
C ARG A 185 11.70 4.25 6.56
N SER A 186 10.56 3.99 5.92
CA SER A 186 10.34 2.81 5.06
C SER A 186 11.26 2.77 3.85
N VAL A 187 11.65 3.91 3.30
CA VAL A 187 12.41 4.01 2.05
C VAL A 187 13.90 4.31 2.24
N THR A 188 14.31 4.60 3.47
CA THR A 188 15.73 4.75 3.81
C THR A 188 16.57 3.52 3.41
N PRO A 189 16.12 2.27 3.66
CA PRO A 189 16.85 1.08 3.23
C PRO A 189 16.87 0.87 1.70
N LEU A 190 16.04 1.61 0.95
CA LEU A 190 16.08 1.64 -0.52
C LEU A 190 17.01 2.72 -1.08
N GLY A 191 17.68 3.50 -0.21
CA GLY A 191 18.59 4.56 -0.61
C GLY A 191 17.98 5.95 -0.72
N LEU A 192 16.67 6.12 -0.43
CA LEU A 192 16.04 7.43 -0.41
C LEU A 192 16.15 8.05 0.99
N THR A 193 16.97 9.10 1.12
CA THR A 193 17.24 9.76 2.41
C THR A 193 16.54 11.11 2.57
N ARG A 194 16.14 11.73 1.45
CA ARG A 194 15.39 13.00 1.47
C ARG A 194 13.91 12.71 1.23
N VAL A 195 13.11 12.76 2.28
CA VAL A 195 11.67 12.48 2.29
C VAL A 195 10.94 13.59 3.02
N PRO A 196 9.66 13.86 2.69
CA PRO A 196 8.85 14.82 3.42
C PRO A 196 8.66 14.38 4.88
N THR A 197 8.63 15.35 5.80
CA THR A 197 8.46 15.16 7.25
C THR A 197 7.17 15.77 7.79
N SER A 198 6.37 16.41 6.92
CA SER A 198 5.05 16.94 7.26
C SER A 198 4.13 16.88 6.05
N LEU A 199 2.83 17.08 6.30
CA LEU A 199 1.82 17.12 5.25
C LEU A 199 2.10 18.27 4.25
N ASP A 200 2.50 19.44 4.75
CA ASP A 200 2.87 20.58 3.90
C ASP A 200 4.09 20.30 3.01
N GLU A 201 5.06 19.55 3.52
CA GLU A 201 6.20 19.10 2.70
C GLU A 201 5.79 18.05 1.68
N LEU A 202 4.94 17.12 2.06
CA LEU A 202 4.38 16.12 1.14
C LEU A 202 3.64 16.81 -0.01
N ASP A 203 2.80 17.80 0.30
CA ASP A 203 2.05 18.56 -0.70
C ASP A 203 2.98 19.33 -1.64
N ARG A 204 4.03 19.96 -1.12
CA ARG A 204 5.04 20.66 -1.93
C ARG A 204 5.78 19.69 -2.86
N VAL A 205 6.26 18.55 -2.34
CA VAL A 205 6.97 17.56 -3.16
C VAL A 205 6.07 17.02 -4.25
N ILE A 206 4.79 16.74 -3.97
CA ILE A 206 3.83 16.30 -4.99
C ILE A 206 3.63 17.38 -6.06
N ALA A 207 3.54 18.66 -5.66
CA ALA A 207 3.42 19.78 -6.59
C ALA A 207 4.67 19.97 -7.46
N ASP A 208 5.86 19.73 -6.92
CA ASP A 208 7.12 19.79 -7.66
C ASP A 208 7.22 18.73 -8.77
N PHE A 209 6.50 17.59 -8.61
CA PHE A 209 6.39 16.59 -9.67
C PHE A 209 5.39 16.95 -10.77
N ALA A 210 4.46 17.90 -10.54
CA ALA A 210 3.38 18.21 -11.48
C ALA A 210 3.83 18.44 -12.94
N PRO A 211 4.97 19.13 -13.25
CA PRO A 211 5.44 19.30 -14.63
C PRO A 211 5.87 18.00 -15.32
N GLN A 212 6.13 16.94 -14.56
CA GLN A 212 6.55 15.64 -15.07
C GLN A 212 5.38 14.66 -15.26
N LEU A 213 4.23 14.97 -14.61
CA LEU A 213 3.06 14.09 -14.62
C LEU A 213 2.27 14.25 -15.91
N ARG A 214 1.82 13.14 -16.47
CA ARG A 214 0.96 13.12 -17.66
C ARG A 214 0.20 11.82 -17.77
N ALA A 215 -0.85 11.82 -18.59
CA ALA A 215 -1.58 10.62 -18.98
C ALA A 215 -1.49 10.45 -20.48
N ASP A 216 -0.51 9.66 -20.94
CA ASP A 216 -0.38 9.22 -22.32
C ASP A 216 -1.20 7.93 -22.58
N GLU A 217 -1.12 7.40 -23.79
CA GLU A 217 -1.84 6.18 -24.19
C GLU A 217 -1.47 4.99 -23.29
N THR A 218 -0.20 4.86 -22.88
CA THR A 218 0.26 3.81 -21.98
C THR A 218 -0.35 3.98 -20.60
N THR A 219 -0.40 5.20 -20.08
CA THR A 219 -1.08 5.53 -18.83
C THR A 219 -2.55 5.12 -18.88
N LEU A 220 -3.27 5.53 -19.91
CA LEU A 220 -4.70 5.23 -20.04
C LEU A 220 -4.98 3.73 -20.15
N ARG A 221 -4.11 2.98 -20.84
CA ARG A 221 -4.18 1.52 -20.94
C ARG A 221 -4.00 0.86 -19.56
N VAL A 222 -2.97 1.27 -18.80
CA VAL A 222 -2.73 0.77 -17.44
C VAL A 222 -3.87 1.15 -16.50
N VAL A 223 -4.38 2.38 -16.55
CA VAL A 223 -5.55 2.82 -15.77
C VAL A 223 -6.80 1.99 -16.12
N SER A 224 -7.02 1.69 -17.40
CA SER A 224 -8.11 0.79 -17.84
C SER A 224 -7.96 -0.61 -17.24
N PHE A 225 -6.74 -1.14 -17.20
CA PHE A 225 -6.44 -2.41 -16.57
C PHE A 225 -6.68 -2.35 -15.04
N ILE A 226 -6.18 -1.33 -14.34
CA ILE A 226 -6.44 -1.14 -12.89
C ILE A 226 -7.94 -1.02 -12.63
N ARG A 227 -8.71 -0.42 -13.51
CA ARG A 227 -10.17 -0.32 -13.40
C ARG A 227 -10.86 -1.68 -13.45
N ARG A 228 -10.35 -2.63 -14.24
CA ARG A 228 -10.98 -3.94 -14.49
C ARG A 228 -9.94 -5.06 -14.55
N PRO A 229 -9.24 -5.32 -13.44
CA PRO A 229 -8.29 -6.43 -13.40
C PRO A 229 -9.02 -7.77 -13.50
N PRO A 230 -8.33 -8.84 -13.92
CA PRO A 230 -8.90 -10.18 -14.09
C PRO A 230 -9.14 -10.86 -12.72
N LEU A 231 -10.10 -10.34 -11.95
CA LEU A 231 -10.47 -10.89 -10.64
C LEU A 231 -11.58 -11.94 -10.74
N PRO A 232 -11.67 -12.86 -9.78
CA PRO A 232 -12.81 -13.77 -9.64
C PRO A 232 -14.15 -13.02 -9.59
N ILE A 233 -15.17 -13.56 -10.25
CA ILE A 233 -16.48 -12.89 -10.39
C ILE A 233 -17.04 -12.38 -9.06
N PRO A 234 -17.02 -13.15 -7.94
CA PRO A 234 -17.60 -12.69 -6.67
C PRO A 234 -16.89 -11.45 -6.07
N VAL A 235 -15.62 -11.21 -6.44
CA VAL A 235 -14.81 -10.11 -5.89
C VAL A 235 -15.01 -8.80 -6.69
N ARG A 236 -15.41 -8.90 -7.95
CA ARG A 236 -15.53 -7.75 -8.87
C ARG A 236 -16.40 -6.60 -8.34
N PRO A 237 -17.59 -6.83 -7.71
CA PRO A 237 -18.38 -5.73 -7.18
C PRO A 237 -17.68 -4.95 -6.08
N ILE A 238 -17.00 -5.66 -5.15
CA ILE A 238 -16.23 -5.05 -4.06
C ILE A 238 -15.06 -4.26 -4.66
N TYR A 239 -14.33 -4.84 -5.59
CA TYR A 239 -13.22 -4.16 -6.25
C TYR A 239 -13.67 -2.91 -7.01
N ARG A 240 -14.82 -2.96 -7.71
CA ARG A 240 -15.39 -1.80 -8.38
C ARG A 240 -15.70 -0.66 -7.40
N LEU A 241 -16.17 -0.99 -6.20
CA LEU A 241 -16.36 -0.01 -5.15
C LEU A 241 -15.03 0.57 -4.65
N LEU A 242 -14.00 -0.26 -4.44
CA LEU A 242 -12.66 0.20 -4.07
C LEU A 242 -12.05 1.12 -5.13
N TRP A 243 -12.25 0.80 -6.42
CA TRP A 243 -11.89 1.68 -7.54
C TRP A 243 -12.58 3.04 -7.45
N LEU A 244 -13.91 3.06 -7.28
CA LEU A 244 -14.66 4.31 -7.15
C LEU A 244 -14.21 5.12 -5.93
N ALA A 245 -13.92 4.44 -4.83
CA ALA A 245 -13.41 5.06 -3.62
C ALA A 245 -12.00 5.65 -3.84
N ALA A 246 -11.12 4.95 -4.53
CA ALA A 246 -9.80 5.45 -4.91
C ALA A 246 -9.92 6.71 -5.78
N VAL A 247 -10.75 6.67 -6.82
CA VAL A 247 -11.00 7.82 -7.70
C VAL A 247 -11.62 9.00 -6.94
N TYR A 248 -12.54 8.75 -5.99
CA TYR A 248 -13.14 9.80 -5.17
C TYR A 248 -12.11 10.54 -4.32
N SER A 249 -11.15 9.81 -3.75
CA SER A 249 -10.12 10.37 -2.85
C SER A 249 -8.85 10.87 -3.56
N LEU A 250 -8.75 10.74 -4.91
CA LEU A 250 -7.67 11.37 -5.67
C LEU A 250 -7.74 12.90 -5.56
N ARG A 251 -6.60 13.55 -5.60
CA ARG A 251 -6.50 15.00 -5.80
C ARG A 251 -7.17 15.39 -7.11
N ASP A 252 -7.79 16.53 -7.16
CA ASP A 252 -8.58 16.95 -8.33
C ASP A 252 -7.71 17.03 -9.59
N GLU A 253 -6.49 17.60 -9.47
CA GLU A 253 -5.51 17.68 -10.56
C GLU A 253 -5.09 16.30 -11.11
N HIS A 254 -4.84 15.34 -10.25
CA HIS A 254 -4.47 13.99 -10.68
C HIS A 254 -5.64 13.26 -11.35
N ARG A 255 -6.84 13.47 -10.84
CA ARG A 255 -8.05 12.89 -11.41
C ARG A 255 -8.33 13.47 -12.80
N GLU A 256 -8.17 14.79 -12.96
CA GLU A 256 -8.34 15.49 -14.24
C GLU A 256 -7.32 15.01 -15.27
N LEU A 257 -6.03 14.89 -14.91
CA LEU A 257 -4.99 14.32 -15.77
C LEU A 257 -5.36 12.91 -16.27
N LEU A 258 -5.95 12.08 -15.40
CA LEU A 258 -6.39 10.72 -15.77
C LEU A 258 -7.73 10.69 -16.54
N GLY A 259 -8.37 11.85 -16.79
CA GLY A 259 -9.69 11.93 -17.43
C GLY A 259 -10.80 11.26 -16.63
N LEU A 260 -10.66 11.13 -15.33
CA LEU A 260 -11.60 10.43 -14.47
C LEU A 260 -12.61 11.41 -13.85
N LYS A 261 -13.91 11.08 -13.93
CA LYS A 261 -14.97 11.84 -13.27
C LYS A 261 -15.02 11.52 -11.77
N LYS A 262 -15.17 12.56 -10.93
CA LYS A 262 -15.35 12.38 -9.48
C LYS A 262 -16.66 11.65 -9.19
N PRO A 263 -16.60 10.50 -8.50
CA PRO A 263 -17.83 9.81 -8.08
C PRO A 263 -18.63 10.63 -7.08
N GLY A 264 -19.93 10.34 -6.96
CA GLY A 264 -20.80 10.99 -5.98
C GLY A 264 -20.40 10.65 -4.53
N ARG A 265 -20.76 11.53 -3.58
CA ARG A 265 -20.43 11.40 -2.14
C ARG A 265 -20.95 10.11 -1.49
N TRP A 266 -21.96 9.47 -2.08
CA TRP A 266 -22.47 8.19 -1.60
C TRP A 266 -21.40 7.10 -1.51
N VAL A 267 -20.36 7.18 -2.37
CA VAL A 267 -19.22 6.25 -2.38
C VAL A 267 -18.55 6.19 -1.01
N VAL A 268 -18.43 7.31 -0.30
CA VAL A 268 -17.79 7.34 1.03
C VAL A 268 -18.57 6.49 2.03
N GLY A 269 -19.87 6.69 2.13
CA GLY A 269 -20.73 5.95 3.08
C GLY A 269 -20.75 4.45 2.77
N VAL A 270 -20.95 4.08 1.50
CA VAL A 270 -20.99 2.68 1.07
C VAL A 270 -19.64 2.00 1.29
N THR A 271 -18.53 2.67 0.96
CA THR A 271 -17.19 2.11 1.17
C THR A 271 -16.92 1.89 2.66
N ARG A 272 -17.20 2.85 3.52
CA ARG A 272 -17.07 2.68 4.98
C ARG A 272 -17.86 1.48 5.49
N PHE A 273 -19.12 1.36 5.05
CA PHE A 273 -19.96 0.22 5.41
C PHE A 273 -19.37 -1.11 4.96
N VAL A 274 -18.91 -1.20 3.71
CA VAL A 274 -18.31 -2.44 3.17
C VAL A 274 -17.00 -2.78 3.88
N LEU A 275 -16.12 -1.82 4.15
CA LEU A 275 -14.87 -2.09 4.88
C LEU A 275 -15.13 -2.59 6.32
N VAL A 276 -16.13 -2.02 7.01
CA VAL A 276 -16.56 -2.51 8.32
C VAL A 276 -17.14 -3.92 8.21
N SER A 277 -17.96 -4.19 7.18
CA SER A 277 -18.54 -5.52 6.95
C SER A 277 -17.46 -6.57 6.67
N ILE A 278 -16.45 -6.23 5.86
CA ILE A 278 -15.29 -7.10 5.63
C ILE A 278 -14.57 -7.39 6.95
N ARG A 279 -14.36 -6.38 7.80
CA ARG A 279 -13.74 -6.56 9.12
C ARG A 279 -14.51 -7.53 10.00
N VAL A 280 -15.82 -7.40 10.02
CA VAL A 280 -16.70 -8.30 10.79
C VAL A 280 -16.67 -9.72 10.24
N LEU A 281 -16.72 -9.87 8.91
CA LEU A 281 -16.72 -11.18 8.24
C LEU A 281 -15.41 -11.94 8.41
N ILE A 282 -14.26 -11.23 8.35
CA ILE A 282 -12.93 -11.82 8.51
C ILE A 282 -12.62 -12.09 9.99
N GLY A 283 -13.26 -11.34 10.90
CA GLY A 283 -13.06 -11.44 12.33
C GLY A 283 -11.87 -10.63 12.87
N PRO A 284 -11.63 -10.71 14.18
CA PRO A 284 -10.64 -9.90 14.87
C PRO A 284 -9.19 -10.33 14.66
N GLU A 285 -8.94 -11.58 14.25
CA GLU A 285 -7.60 -12.11 14.05
C GLU A 285 -6.93 -11.52 12.80
N SER A 286 -5.70 -11.12 12.95
CA SER A 286 -4.83 -10.66 11.88
C SER A 286 -3.47 -11.37 12.01
N PRO A 287 -3.26 -12.53 11.34
CA PRO A 287 -2.04 -13.31 11.55
C PRO A 287 -0.74 -12.51 11.37
N ILE A 288 -0.74 -11.53 10.47
CA ILE A 288 0.39 -10.63 10.25
C ILE A 288 0.65 -9.77 11.49
N GLU A 289 -0.38 -9.06 11.97
CA GLU A 289 -0.28 -8.21 13.16
C GLU A 289 -0.08 -9.03 14.43
N ASP A 290 -0.77 -10.17 14.55
CA ASP A 290 -0.65 -11.05 15.72
C ASP A 290 0.76 -11.64 15.82
N GLY A 291 1.38 -12.03 14.69
CA GLY A 291 2.77 -12.48 14.64
C GLY A 291 3.77 -11.40 15.08
N ALA A 292 3.56 -10.16 14.60
CA ALA A 292 4.38 -9.02 15.00
C ALA A 292 4.23 -8.70 16.50
N LEU A 293 3.00 -8.69 17.02
CA LEU A 293 2.74 -8.45 18.44
C LEU A 293 3.36 -9.53 19.33
N ALA A 294 3.24 -10.80 18.94
CA ALA A 294 3.87 -11.92 19.64
C ALA A 294 5.41 -11.78 19.69
N ARG A 295 6.03 -11.36 18.58
CA ARG A 295 7.47 -11.04 18.54
C ARG A 295 7.81 -9.92 19.51
N LEU A 296 7.09 -8.78 19.45
CA LEU A 296 7.35 -7.63 20.32
C LEU A 296 7.18 -7.96 21.82
N GLN A 297 6.23 -8.84 22.16
CA GLN A 297 6.07 -9.36 23.52
C GLN A 297 7.26 -10.23 23.93
N ARG A 298 7.68 -11.16 23.06
CA ARG A 298 8.82 -12.07 23.32
C ARG A 298 10.12 -11.32 23.59
N ILE A 299 10.36 -10.19 22.92
CA ILE A 299 11.56 -9.36 23.10
C ILE A 299 11.40 -8.26 24.17
N GLY A 300 10.27 -8.22 24.88
CA GLY A 300 10.05 -7.29 25.99
C GLY A 300 9.74 -5.84 25.60
N LEU A 301 9.47 -5.56 24.31
CA LEU A 301 9.06 -4.22 23.84
C LEU A 301 7.57 -3.93 24.07
N LEU A 302 6.76 -4.95 24.30
CA LEU A 302 5.40 -4.84 24.79
C LEU A 302 5.33 -5.58 26.11
N GLY A 303 4.88 -4.89 27.18
CA GLY A 303 4.70 -5.52 28.48
C GLY A 303 3.78 -6.74 28.39
N LEU A 304 4.14 -7.80 29.08
CA LEU A 304 3.23 -8.92 29.35
C LEU A 304 2.04 -8.33 30.12
N LYS A 305 0.88 -8.44 29.55
CA LYS A 305 -0.39 -8.10 30.23
C LYS A 305 -1.01 -9.32 30.81
#